data_f7dcf21638990712481cd2bdaa7e068e
#
_entry.id   f7dcf21638990712481cd2bdaa7e068e
#
_cell.length_a   1.000
_cell.length_b   1.000
_cell.length_c   1.000
_cell.angle_alpha   90.00
_cell.angle_beta   90.00
_cell.angle_gamma   90.00
#
_symmetry.space_group_name_H-M   'P 1'
#
loop_
_entity.id
_entity.type
_entity.pdbx_description
1 polymer ?
#
loop_
_entity_poly.entity_id
_entity_poly.type
_entity_poly.pdbx_seq_one_letter_code
_entity_poly.pdbx_strand_id
1 'polypeptide(L)'
;MSGRDDMTTLAKFLSTFNARSLAAPTLENAKACLLYGLAVGIGTRRARPAKLALDAAERRREPGNTTRLIDGALTSQGSAAFANAVLLSGRVQGDSHPCGHIGGVVIPSAIAAAETENASGERLLSGLVAGYESALRIGRDHCADLSLRGFRTTPAYGVFGATVAHGRIRGLNGAAMRNAIGFAANFASGLREYVDLGTEESPFQAGFAARNGVYVADLASCGIQATPNALHGGAGFYRAFGKKNVDYGRRLIEKLGTDFEFTAVTYKQYPACQFLRGIICGLAALREQAAGAAVQSMDIRMNPYEADFIGVRFSGPFTSAAQTVMSAPFCAALAWISGTASFEGLRRFDDTAVNAMVPRIRIITDSGRKLYEPHIVVQLDDGRKLEWIEQAGDSNYRVTWVAATDMTHQLCAEVGVPRPIAQTLIDTVAQIESSPGVRPLVAAVCAATTHA
;
A
#
# COMPACT_ATOMS: atom_id res chain seq x y z
N MET A 1 21.79 -22.14 -22.11
CA MET A 1 21.04 -21.67 -20.90
C MET A 1 19.58 -21.78 -21.24
N SER A 2 18.89 -22.80 -20.75
CA SER A 2 17.44 -22.90 -20.91
C SER A 2 16.83 -21.73 -20.11
N GLY A 3 16.24 -20.76 -20.81
CA GLY A 3 15.48 -19.70 -20.16
C GLY A 3 14.43 -20.34 -19.28
N ARG A 4 14.37 -19.99 -18.01
CA ARG A 4 13.31 -20.45 -17.12
C ARG A 4 11.97 -20.03 -17.74
N ASP A 5 11.11 -20.97 -17.99
CA ASP A 5 9.75 -20.72 -18.49
C ASP A 5 8.79 -20.25 -17.35
N ASP A 6 9.40 -19.71 -16.27
CA ASP A 6 8.71 -19.31 -15.05
C ASP A 6 7.70 -18.18 -15.32
N MET A 7 8.05 -17.24 -16.22
CA MET A 7 7.14 -16.15 -16.58
C MET A 7 5.93 -16.66 -17.37
N THR A 8 6.11 -17.62 -18.25
CA THR A 8 4.97 -18.26 -18.99
C THR A 8 4.09 -19.04 -18.03
N THR A 9 4.68 -19.79 -17.09
CA THR A 9 3.94 -20.54 -16.07
C THR A 9 3.13 -19.60 -15.18
N LEU A 10 3.74 -18.52 -14.70
CA LEU A 10 3.07 -17.48 -13.90
C LEU A 10 1.92 -16.83 -14.69
N ALA A 11 2.18 -16.42 -15.92
CA ALA A 11 1.18 -15.77 -16.77
C ALA A 11 -0.01 -16.67 -17.07
N LYS A 12 0.22 -17.96 -17.34
CA LYS A 12 -0.84 -18.96 -17.53
C LYS A 12 -1.69 -19.08 -16.27
N PHE A 13 -1.07 -19.23 -15.11
CA PHE A 13 -1.81 -19.30 -13.84
C PHE A 13 -2.65 -18.03 -13.60
N LEU A 14 -2.04 -16.83 -13.69
CA LEU A 14 -2.71 -15.56 -13.41
C LEU A 14 -3.86 -15.28 -14.38
N SER A 15 -3.73 -15.67 -15.65
CA SER A 15 -4.78 -15.46 -16.67
C SER A 15 -6.02 -16.31 -16.45
N THR A 16 -5.87 -17.49 -15.83
CA THR A 16 -6.97 -18.46 -15.57
C THR A 16 -7.41 -18.48 -14.11
N PHE A 17 -6.72 -17.75 -13.23
CA PHE A 17 -7.01 -17.74 -11.80
C PHE A 17 -8.47 -17.35 -11.53
N ASN A 18 -9.12 -18.09 -10.63
CA ASN A 18 -10.50 -17.83 -10.23
C ASN A 18 -10.60 -17.81 -8.70
N ALA A 19 -11.13 -16.70 -8.15
CA ALA A 19 -11.26 -16.52 -6.70
C ALA A 19 -12.15 -17.56 -6.01
N ARG A 20 -13.06 -18.22 -6.76
CA ARG A 20 -13.87 -19.36 -6.25
C ARG A 20 -13.02 -20.58 -5.86
N SER A 21 -11.80 -20.69 -6.38
CA SER A 21 -10.88 -21.78 -6.01
C SER A 21 -10.18 -21.57 -4.67
N LEU A 22 -10.31 -20.37 -4.08
CA LEU A 22 -9.72 -20.07 -2.79
C LEU A 22 -10.46 -20.77 -1.65
N ALA A 23 -9.70 -21.20 -0.65
CA ALA A 23 -10.28 -21.58 0.64
C ALA A 23 -10.97 -20.36 1.29
N ALA A 24 -12.05 -20.62 2.04
CA ALA A 24 -12.86 -19.55 2.63
C ALA A 24 -12.05 -18.49 3.42
N PRO A 25 -11.04 -18.85 4.26
CA PRO A 25 -10.22 -17.84 4.95
C PRO A 25 -9.39 -16.98 3.99
N THR A 26 -8.89 -17.55 2.89
CA THR A 26 -8.10 -16.82 1.90
C THR A 26 -8.99 -15.88 1.08
N LEU A 27 -10.20 -16.29 0.75
CA LEU A 27 -11.20 -15.45 0.08
C LEU A 27 -11.61 -14.27 0.98
N GLU A 28 -11.84 -14.52 2.27
CA GLU A 28 -12.14 -13.49 3.25
C GLU A 28 -10.99 -12.46 3.37
N ASN A 29 -9.75 -12.94 3.36
CA ASN A 29 -8.57 -12.07 3.35
C ASN A 29 -8.51 -11.19 2.10
N ALA A 30 -8.86 -11.71 0.92
CA ALA A 30 -8.94 -10.90 -0.31
C ALA A 30 -10.01 -9.79 -0.20
N LYS A 31 -11.18 -10.12 0.37
CA LYS A 31 -12.24 -9.12 0.66
C LYS A 31 -11.77 -8.09 1.69
N ALA A 32 -11.05 -8.54 2.71
CA ALA A 32 -10.48 -7.64 3.71
C ALA A 32 -9.46 -6.66 3.12
N CYS A 33 -8.58 -7.11 2.21
CA CYS A 33 -7.65 -6.23 1.50
C CYS A 33 -8.40 -5.19 0.64
N LEU A 34 -9.46 -5.59 -0.05
CA LEU A 34 -10.31 -4.67 -0.82
C LEU A 34 -10.94 -3.62 0.09
N LEU A 35 -11.64 -4.05 1.16
CA LEU A 35 -12.31 -3.17 2.11
C LEU A 35 -11.34 -2.18 2.75
N TYR A 36 -10.20 -2.67 3.24
CA TYR A 36 -9.18 -1.83 3.86
C TYR A 36 -8.65 -0.75 2.91
N GLY A 37 -8.30 -1.13 1.67
CA GLY A 37 -7.84 -0.16 0.68
C GLY A 37 -8.87 0.92 0.36
N LEU A 38 -10.15 0.55 0.23
CA LEU A 38 -11.24 1.50 0.01
C LEU A 38 -11.45 2.42 1.22
N ALA A 39 -11.38 1.89 2.43
CA ALA A 39 -11.46 2.68 3.66
C ALA A 39 -10.34 3.74 3.77
N VAL A 40 -9.10 3.37 3.40
CA VAL A 40 -7.99 4.32 3.31
C VAL A 40 -8.28 5.43 2.29
N GLY A 41 -8.85 5.08 1.14
CA GLY A 41 -9.29 6.06 0.14
C GLY A 41 -10.32 7.04 0.71
N ILE A 42 -11.34 6.56 1.41
CA ILE A 42 -12.35 7.41 2.07
C ILE A 42 -11.69 8.36 3.07
N GLY A 43 -10.80 7.84 3.93
CA GLY A 43 -10.04 8.66 4.89
C GLY A 43 -9.10 9.69 4.24
N THR A 44 -8.82 9.56 2.94
CA THR A 44 -7.96 10.47 2.17
C THR A 44 -8.75 11.57 1.44
N ARG A 45 -10.06 11.46 1.34
CA ARG A 45 -10.92 12.30 0.47
C ARG A 45 -10.70 13.81 0.57
N ARG A 46 -10.32 14.32 1.76
CA ARG A 46 -10.05 15.74 2.00
C ARG A 46 -8.55 16.08 1.99
N ALA A 47 -7.68 15.12 1.72
CA ALA A 47 -6.24 15.35 1.70
C ALA A 47 -5.80 16.06 0.42
N ARG A 48 -4.73 16.86 0.52
CA ARG A 48 -4.18 17.63 -0.61
C ARG A 48 -3.86 16.77 -1.84
N PRO A 49 -3.27 15.56 -1.74
CA PRO A 49 -3.02 14.73 -2.93
C PRO A 49 -4.30 14.38 -3.70
N ALA A 50 -5.38 14.06 -2.98
CA ALA A 50 -6.67 13.74 -3.60
C ALA A 50 -7.23 14.95 -4.38
N LYS A 51 -7.14 16.16 -3.79
CA LYS A 51 -7.53 17.40 -4.48
C LYS A 51 -6.69 17.66 -5.74
N LEU A 52 -5.37 17.52 -5.66
CA LEU A 52 -4.48 17.73 -6.81
C LEU A 52 -4.75 16.72 -7.95
N ALA A 53 -5.06 15.46 -7.59
CA ALA A 53 -5.43 14.45 -8.59
C ALA A 53 -6.75 14.82 -9.29
N LEU A 54 -7.73 15.32 -8.53
CA LEU A 54 -9.00 15.81 -9.07
C LEU A 54 -8.79 17.00 -10.03
N ASP A 55 -8.07 18.03 -9.57
CA ASP A 55 -7.75 19.21 -10.36
C ASP A 55 -7.03 18.84 -11.69
N ALA A 56 -6.11 17.87 -11.63
CA ALA A 56 -5.42 17.38 -12.83
C ALA A 56 -6.36 16.62 -13.79
N ALA A 57 -7.25 15.78 -13.26
CA ALA A 57 -8.23 15.06 -14.07
C ALA A 57 -9.23 16.00 -14.74
N GLU A 58 -9.68 17.04 -14.04
CA GLU A 58 -10.58 18.07 -14.60
C GLU A 58 -9.93 18.86 -15.75
N ARG A 59 -8.63 19.20 -15.62
CA ARG A 59 -7.89 19.87 -16.71
C ARG A 59 -7.77 19.02 -17.97
N ARG A 60 -7.67 17.69 -17.82
CA ARG A 60 -7.56 16.77 -18.96
C ARG A 60 -8.88 16.57 -19.70
N ARG A 61 -10.02 16.63 -19.01
CA ARG A 61 -11.37 16.48 -19.58
C ARG A 61 -11.51 15.24 -20.46
N GLU A 62 -10.88 14.14 -20.06
CA GLU A 62 -10.93 12.89 -20.83
C GLU A 62 -12.32 12.25 -20.70
N PRO A 63 -13.06 12.04 -21.81
CA PRO A 63 -14.35 11.37 -21.76
C PRO A 63 -14.19 9.88 -21.45
N GLY A 64 -15.20 9.29 -20.85
CA GLY A 64 -15.22 7.85 -20.55
C GLY A 64 -16.40 7.47 -19.67
N ASN A 65 -16.40 6.20 -19.25
CA ASN A 65 -17.46 5.56 -18.48
C ASN A 65 -16.98 4.93 -17.17
N THR A 66 -15.79 5.32 -16.71
CA THR A 66 -15.19 4.81 -15.47
C THR A 66 -15.23 5.87 -14.39
N THR A 67 -15.59 5.46 -13.18
CA THR A 67 -15.87 6.36 -12.06
C THR A 67 -14.59 6.83 -11.34
N ARG A 68 -14.43 8.12 -11.16
CA ARG A 68 -13.54 8.68 -10.17
C ARG A 68 -14.21 8.54 -8.79
N LEU A 69 -13.63 7.74 -7.93
CA LEU A 69 -14.22 7.42 -6.62
C LEU A 69 -14.30 8.62 -5.67
N ILE A 70 -13.51 9.67 -5.89
CA ILE A 70 -13.47 10.86 -5.04
C ILE A 70 -14.73 11.73 -5.17
N ASP A 71 -15.29 11.84 -6.36
CA ASP A 71 -16.40 12.76 -6.70
C ASP A 71 -17.54 12.11 -7.50
N GLY A 72 -17.39 10.83 -7.87
CA GLY A 72 -18.39 10.09 -8.65
C GLY A 72 -18.45 10.46 -10.13
N ALA A 73 -17.61 11.38 -10.62
CA ALA A 73 -17.61 11.77 -12.02
C ALA A 73 -17.00 10.71 -12.92
N LEU A 74 -17.50 10.64 -14.16
CA LEU A 74 -17.02 9.69 -15.17
C LEU A 74 -15.84 10.29 -15.96
N THR A 75 -14.87 9.43 -16.27
CA THR A 75 -13.69 9.79 -17.06
C THR A 75 -13.15 8.57 -17.81
N SER A 76 -12.02 8.71 -18.51
CA SER A 76 -11.32 7.60 -19.13
C SER A 76 -10.82 6.61 -18.06
N GLN A 77 -10.71 5.34 -18.42
CA GLN A 77 -10.28 4.25 -17.56
C GLN A 77 -8.89 4.52 -16.93
N GLY A 78 -7.95 5.01 -17.73
CA GLY A 78 -6.61 5.37 -17.25
C GLY A 78 -6.61 6.55 -16.28
N SER A 79 -7.43 7.57 -16.51
CA SER A 79 -7.58 8.72 -15.62
C SER A 79 -8.29 8.36 -14.32
N ALA A 80 -9.32 7.50 -14.36
CA ALA A 80 -9.97 6.97 -13.19
C ALA A 80 -8.99 6.15 -12.33
N ALA A 81 -8.25 5.21 -12.95
CA ALA A 81 -7.25 4.41 -12.25
C ALA A 81 -6.18 5.29 -11.57
N PHE A 82 -5.70 6.34 -12.27
CA PHE A 82 -4.76 7.31 -11.70
C PHE A 82 -5.34 8.02 -10.47
N ALA A 83 -6.49 8.67 -10.61
CA ALA A 83 -7.08 9.48 -9.55
C ALA A 83 -7.45 8.62 -8.32
N ASN A 84 -8.02 7.43 -8.57
CA ASN A 84 -8.39 6.49 -7.52
C ASN A 84 -7.16 5.91 -6.81
N ALA A 85 -6.03 5.68 -7.50
CA ALA A 85 -4.80 5.22 -6.87
C ALA A 85 -4.16 6.33 -6.01
N VAL A 86 -4.21 7.58 -6.44
CA VAL A 86 -3.80 8.72 -5.61
C VAL A 86 -4.69 8.81 -4.36
N LEU A 87 -6.00 8.65 -4.51
CA LEU A 87 -6.95 8.62 -3.39
C LEU A 87 -6.59 7.51 -2.37
N LEU A 88 -6.35 6.28 -2.82
CA LEU A 88 -6.03 5.15 -1.95
C LEU A 88 -4.61 5.24 -1.34
N SER A 89 -3.73 6.09 -1.87
CA SER A 89 -2.34 6.22 -1.42
C SER A 89 -2.02 7.51 -0.66
N GLY A 90 -2.93 8.48 -0.63
CA GLY A 90 -2.63 9.87 -0.27
C GLY A 90 -2.43 10.14 1.23
N ARG A 91 -2.68 9.16 2.13
CA ARG A 91 -2.47 9.33 3.58
C ARG A 91 -1.38 8.43 4.18
N VAL A 92 -0.54 7.81 3.35
CA VAL A 92 0.56 6.91 3.79
C VAL A 92 0.09 5.73 4.67
N GLN A 93 -1.20 5.39 4.61
CA GLN A 93 -1.84 4.34 5.42
C GLN A 93 -2.27 3.13 4.58
N GLY A 94 -1.83 3.03 3.34
CA GLY A 94 -2.09 1.85 2.50
C GLY A 94 -1.57 0.56 3.14
N ASP A 95 -2.10 -0.56 2.67
CA ASP A 95 -1.61 -1.89 3.01
C ASP A 95 -0.09 -1.99 2.88
N SER A 96 0.53 -2.93 3.54
CA SER A 96 1.98 -3.05 3.54
C SER A 96 2.46 -4.48 3.39
N HIS A 97 3.47 -4.62 2.55
CA HIS A 97 4.27 -5.83 2.34
C HIS A 97 5.72 -5.37 2.08
N PRO A 98 6.76 -6.19 2.27
CA PRO A 98 8.13 -5.83 1.88
C PRO A 98 8.25 -5.31 0.43
N CYS A 99 7.41 -5.80 -0.47
CA CYS A 99 7.33 -5.33 -1.88
C CYS A 99 6.54 -4.03 -2.06
N GLY A 100 6.09 -3.36 -0.99
CA GLY A 100 5.42 -2.07 -1.05
C GLY A 100 3.92 -2.08 -0.69
N HIS A 101 3.24 -0.99 -1.03
CA HIS A 101 1.82 -0.74 -0.74
C HIS A 101 1.00 -1.07 -2.00
N ILE A 102 0.84 -2.36 -2.29
CA ILE A 102 0.38 -2.84 -3.60
C ILE A 102 -1.12 -2.59 -3.82
N GLY A 103 -1.94 -2.68 -2.78
CA GLY A 103 -3.38 -2.44 -2.88
C GLY A 103 -3.75 -1.06 -3.41
N GLY A 104 -2.97 -0.02 -3.03
CA GLY A 104 -3.17 1.33 -3.55
C GLY A 104 -3.03 1.47 -5.08
N VAL A 105 -2.43 0.49 -5.74
CA VAL A 105 -2.25 0.45 -7.20
C VAL A 105 -3.18 -0.58 -7.85
N VAL A 106 -3.29 -1.77 -7.26
CA VAL A 106 -4.04 -2.89 -7.82
C VAL A 106 -5.55 -2.69 -7.72
N ILE A 107 -6.06 -2.24 -6.56
CA ILE A 107 -7.50 -2.05 -6.33
C ILE A 107 -8.10 -1.06 -7.34
N PRO A 108 -7.54 0.15 -7.54
CA PRO A 108 -8.07 1.11 -8.53
C PRO A 108 -8.08 0.57 -9.94
N SER A 109 -7.02 -0.12 -10.35
CA SER A 109 -6.92 -0.71 -11.67
C SER A 109 -7.93 -1.85 -11.88
N ALA A 110 -8.15 -2.68 -10.85
CA ALA A 110 -9.15 -3.75 -10.87
C ALA A 110 -10.59 -3.20 -10.94
N ILE A 111 -10.92 -2.16 -10.16
CA ILE A 111 -12.25 -1.52 -10.20
C ILE A 111 -12.48 -0.89 -11.57
N ALA A 112 -11.50 -0.16 -12.12
CA ALA A 112 -11.61 0.46 -13.43
C ALA A 112 -11.89 -0.57 -14.54
N ALA A 113 -11.19 -1.72 -14.52
CA ALA A 113 -11.46 -2.83 -15.43
C ALA A 113 -12.86 -3.41 -15.22
N ALA A 114 -13.24 -3.64 -13.96
CA ALA A 114 -14.51 -4.29 -13.63
C ALA A 114 -15.73 -3.43 -14.03
N GLU A 115 -15.65 -2.10 -13.89
CA GLU A 115 -16.69 -1.19 -14.38
C GLU A 115 -16.83 -1.26 -15.91
N THR A 116 -15.71 -1.18 -16.61
CA THR A 116 -15.70 -1.13 -18.08
C THR A 116 -16.16 -2.45 -18.70
N GLU A 117 -15.77 -3.57 -18.11
CA GLU A 117 -16.10 -4.92 -18.60
C GLU A 117 -17.46 -5.43 -18.04
N ASN A 118 -18.20 -4.63 -17.26
CA ASN A 118 -19.40 -5.06 -16.52
C ASN A 118 -19.15 -6.38 -15.76
N ALA A 119 -17.98 -6.48 -15.11
CA ALA A 119 -17.55 -7.71 -14.48
C ALA A 119 -18.30 -7.98 -13.17
N SER A 120 -18.52 -9.26 -12.86
CA SER A 120 -19.03 -9.68 -11.55
C SER A 120 -18.02 -9.38 -10.43
N GLY A 121 -18.51 -9.35 -9.20
CA GLY A 121 -17.63 -9.19 -8.04
C GLY A 121 -16.64 -10.35 -7.88
N GLU A 122 -17.02 -11.58 -8.27
CA GLU A 122 -16.07 -12.72 -8.35
C GLU A 122 -14.93 -12.45 -9.33
N ARG A 123 -15.24 -11.88 -10.49
CA ARG A 123 -14.22 -11.54 -11.50
C ARG A 123 -13.32 -10.39 -11.01
N LEU A 124 -13.89 -9.43 -10.27
CA LEU A 124 -13.12 -8.38 -9.58
C LEU A 124 -12.13 -8.99 -8.59
N LEU A 125 -12.59 -9.88 -7.68
CA LEU A 125 -11.72 -10.55 -6.71
C LEU A 125 -10.64 -11.42 -7.39
N SER A 126 -10.98 -12.08 -8.48
CA SER A 126 -10.01 -12.87 -9.26
C SER A 126 -8.90 -11.98 -9.84
N GLY A 127 -9.25 -10.81 -10.38
CA GLY A 127 -8.29 -9.82 -10.84
C GLY A 127 -7.46 -9.21 -9.70
N LEU A 128 -8.11 -8.90 -8.58
CA LEU A 128 -7.45 -8.35 -7.39
C LEU A 128 -6.34 -9.29 -6.89
N VAL A 129 -6.69 -10.56 -6.65
CA VAL A 129 -5.72 -11.56 -6.15
C VAL A 129 -4.61 -11.80 -7.17
N ALA A 130 -4.95 -11.98 -8.45
CA ALA A 130 -3.95 -12.15 -9.51
C ALA A 130 -2.99 -10.96 -9.59
N GLY A 131 -3.50 -9.73 -9.42
CA GLY A 131 -2.70 -8.51 -9.38
C GLY A 131 -1.73 -8.47 -8.20
N TYR A 132 -2.21 -8.74 -6.99
CA TYR A 132 -1.34 -8.85 -5.82
C TYR A 132 -0.26 -9.91 -6.02
N GLU A 133 -0.64 -11.14 -6.41
CA GLU A 133 0.29 -12.23 -6.60
C GLU A 133 1.38 -11.91 -7.62
N SER A 134 1.04 -11.27 -8.74
CA SER A 134 2.04 -10.89 -9.73
C SER A 134 3.07 -9.90 -9.19
N ALA A 135 2.63 -8.83 -8.53
CA ALA A 135 3.49 -7.81 -7.96
C ALA A 135 4.39 -8.37 -6.84
N LEU A 136 3.78 -9.11 -5.91
CA LEU A 136 4.47 -9.64 -4.74
C LEU A 136 5.47 -10.74 -5.10
N ARG A 137 5.12 -11.65 -5.99
CA ARG A 137 6.01 -12.73 -6.46
C ARG A 137 7.19 -12.19 -7.27
N ILE A 138 6.97 -11.21 -8.14
CA ILE A 138 8.06 -10.55 -8.88
C ILE A 138 8.99 -9.82 -7.90
N GLY A 139 8.45 -9.24 -6.82
CA GLY A 139 9.20 -8.43 -5.87
C GLY A 139 9.93 -9.19 -4.76
N ARG A 140 9.40 -10.32 -4.29
CA ARG A 140 9.78 -10.94 -2.99
C ARG A 140 11.26 -11.26 -2.82
N ASP A 141 11.96 -11.60 -3.88
CA ASP A 141 13.41 -11.89 -3.86
C ASP A 141 14.26 -10.67 -4.27
N HIS A 142 13.65 -9.55 -4.65
CA HIS A 142 14.32 -8.43 -5.31
C HIS A 142 14.10 -7.08 -4.61
N CYS A 143 13.01 -6.94 -3.85
CA CYS A 143 12.55 -5.64 -3.35
C CYS A 143 13.55 -4.92 -2.43
N ALA A 144 14.31 -5.65 -1.62
CA ALA A 144 15.31 -5.07 -0.74
C ALA A 144 16.43 -4.39 -1.55
N ASP A 145 16.95 -5.06 -2.57
CA ASP A 145 18.02 -4.52 -3.41
C ASP A 145 17.57 -3.38 -4.31
N LEU A 146 16.35 -3.45 -4.85
CA LEU A 146 15.72 -2.35 -5.58
C LEU A 146 15.59 -1.11 -4.68
N SER A 147 15.14 -1.31 -3.45
CA SER A 147 14.98 -0.24 -2.46
C SER A 147 16.31 0.43 -2.10
N LEU A 148 17.39 -0.35 -1.91
CA LEU A 148 18.73 0.17 -1.64
C LEU A 148 19.32 1.00 -2.80
N ARG A 149 18.83 0.80 -4.02
CA ARG A 149 19.22 1.60 -5.20
C ARG A 149 18.45 2.91 -5.34
N GLY A 150 17.62 3.27 -4.36
CA GLY A 150 16.85 4.52 -4.35
C GLY A 150 15.50 4.44 -5.08
N PHE A 151 15.05 3.25 -5.48
CA PHE A 151 13.73 3.08 -6.07
C PHE A 151 12.66 2.81 -5.00
N ARG A 152 11.47 3.30 -5.25
CA ARG A 152 10.28 2.99 -4.45
C ARG A 152 9.63 1.70 -4.95
N THR A 153 9.47 0.75 -4.05
CA THR A 153 8.92 -0.59 -4.38
C THR A 153 7.47 -0.55 -4.87
N THR A 154 6.61 0.28 -4.27
CA THR A 154 5.18 0.37 -4.61
C THR A 154 4.92 0.59 -6.11
N PRO A 155 5.40 1.65 -6.78
CA PRO A 155 5.15 1.84 -8.20
C PRO A 155 5.94 0.85 -9.06
N ALA A 156 7.15 0.44 -8.63
CA ALA A 156 7.99 -0.47 -9.40
C ALA A 156 7.36 -1.86 -9.56
N TYR A 157 6.72 -2.39 -8.52
CA TYR A 157 6.00 -3.66 -8.60
C TYR A 157 4.50 -3.47 -8.86
N GLY A 158 3.92 -2.38 -8.40
CA GLY A 158 2.52 -2.08 -8.58
C GLY A 158 2.07 -2.03 -10.04
N VAL A 159 2.94 -1.61 -10.96
CA VAL A 159 2.62 -1.61 -12.38
C VAL A 159 2.37 -3.02 -12.93
N PHE A 160 3.13 -4.03 -12.48
CA PHE A 160 2.84 -5.42 -12.82
C PHE A 160 1.50 -5.86 -12.23
N GLY A 161 1.25 -5.51 -10.97
CA GLY A 161 -0.01 -5.81 -10.29
C GLY A 161 -1.22 -5.20 -10.97
N ALA A 162 -1.16 -3.91 -11.31
CA ALA A 162 -2.21 -3.21 -12.05
C ALA A 162 -2.47 -3.83 -13.43
N THR A 163 -1.39 -4.13 -14.16
CA THR A 163 -1.46 -4.77 -15.48
C THR A 163 -2.16 -6.14 -15.42
N VAL A 164 -1.76 -6.98 -14.46
CA VAL A 164 -2.32 -8.32 -14.33
C VAL A 164 -3.76 -8.28 -13.81
N ALA A 165 -4.07 -7.44 -12.83
CA ALA A 165 -5.44 -7.29 -12.34
C ALA A 165 -6.39 -6.88 -13.46
N HIS A 166 -6.01 -5.85 -14.21
CA HIS A 166 -6.77 -5.37 -15.35
C HIS A 166 -6.90 -6.44 -16.43
N GLY A 167 -5.79 -7.05 -16.85
CA GLY A 167 -5.75 -8.08 -17.87
C GLY A 167 -6.55 -9.33 -17.50
N ARG A 168 -6.54 -9.76 -16.22
CA ARG A 168 -7.34 -10.89 -15.74
C ARG A 168 -8.86 -10.60 -15.81
N ILE A 169 -9.26 -9.39 -15.41
CA ILE A 169 -10.66 -8.96 -15.50
C ILE A 169 -11.08 -8.82 -16.96
N ARG A 170 -10.23 -8.30 -17.83
CA ARG A 170 -10.48 -8.18 -19.27
C ARG A 170 -10.51 -9.53 -20.00
N GLY A 171 -9.92 -10.57 -19.42
CA GLY A 171 -9.91 -11.93 -19.99
C GLY A 171 -8.74 -12.21 -20.91
N LEU A 172 -7.58 -11.58 -20.69
CA LEU A 172 -6.35 -11.92 -21.42
C LEU A 172 -6.02 -13.39 -21.25
N ASN A 173 -5.71 -14.07 -22.34
CA ASN A 173 -5.19 -15.45 -22.29
C ASN A 173 -3.74 -15.48 -21.81
N GLY A 174 -3.19 -16.69 -21.57
CA GLY A 174 -1.84 -16.83 -21.02
C GLY A 174 -0.74 -16.20 -21.87
N ALA A 175 -0.86 -16.22 -23.19
CA ALA A 175 0.13 -15.61 -24.10
C ALA A 175 0.06 -14.07 -24.05
N ALA A 176 -1.13 -13.49 -24.09
CA ALA A 176 -1.33 -12.06 -23.95
C ALA A 176 -0.92 -11.57 -22.55
N MET A 177 -1.25 -12.34 -21.48
CA MET A 177 -0.83 -12.04 -20.11
C MET A 177 0.69 -12.07 -19.96
N ARG A 178 1.39 -13.01 -20.58
CA ARG A 178 2.86 -13.03 -20.59
C ARG A 178 3.44 -11.77 -21.27
N ASN A 179 2.89 -11.37 -22.41
CA ASN A 179 3.29 -10.16 -23.09
C ASN A 179 2.98 -8.90 -22.22
N ALA A 180 1.83 -8.89 -21.54
CA ALA A 180 1.48 -7.81 -20.62
C ALA A 180 2.50 -7.68 -19.47
N ILE A 181 2.84 -8.78 -18.80
CA ILE A 181 3.88 -8.79 -17.72
C ILE A 181 5.23 -8.33 -18.30
N GLY A 182 5.64 -8.86 -19.45
CA GLY A 182 6.90 -8.48 -20.08
C GLY A 182 6.97 -7.00 -20.46
N PHE A 183 5.85 -6.44 -20.96
CA PHE A 183 5.80 -5.04 -21.34
C PHE A 183 5.70 -4.10 -20.12
N ALA A 184 5.03 -4.51 -19.04
CA ALA A 184 4.93 -3.78 -17.79
C ALA A 184 6.31 -3.46 -17.16
N ALA A 185 7.30 -4.33 -17.36
CA ALA A 185 8.66 -4.13 -16.89
C ALA A 185 9.29 -2.80 -17.33
N ASN A 186 8.88 -2.27 -18.50
CA ASN A 186 9.39 -1.01 -19.05
C ASN A 186 8.83 0.23 -18.30
N PHE A 187 7.80 0.06 -17.48
CA PHE A 187 7.15 1.14 -16.73
C PHE A 187 7.39 1.04 -15.22
N ALA A 188 8.23 0.11 -14.78
CA ALA A 188 8.71 0.07 -13.41
C ALA A 188 9.49 1.37 -13.12
N SER A 189 9.06 2.12 -12.10
CA SER A 189 9.56 3.48 -11.86
C SER A 189 9.35 3.88 -10.39
N GLY A 190 9.66 5.15 -10.10
CA GLY A 190 9.46 5.77 -8.80
C GLY A 190 10.76 5.89 -8.01
N LEU A 191 11.16 7.13 -7.71
CA LEU A 191 12.34 7.44 -6.91
C LEU A 191 11.93 7.71 -5.45
N ARG A 192 12.86 7.53 -4.53
CA ARG A 192 12.64 7.73 -3.09
C ARG A 192 13.19 9.05 -2.56
N GLU A 193 13.80 9.87 -3.40
CA GLU A 193 14.41 11.14 -3.02
C GLU A 193 13.44 12.10 -2.30
N TYR A 194 12.14 12.03 -2.64
CA TYR A 194 11.09 12.82 -1.99
C TYR A 194 11.03 12.64 -0.46
N VAL A 195 11.53 11.53 0.08
CA VAL A 195 11.47 11.24 1.53
C VAL A 195 12.37 12.21 2.29
N ASP A 196 13.59 12.46 1.82
CA ASP A 196 14.55 13.35 2.47
C ASP A 196 14.12 14.82 2.35
N LEU A 197 13.60 15.19 1.19
CA LEU A 197 13.19 16.58 0.92
C LEU A 197 11.75 16.89 1.36
N GLY A 198 10.96 15.88 1.69
CA GLY A 198 9.60 16.04 2.16
C GLY A 198 8.61 16.52 1.10
N THR A 199 8.82 16.12 -0.16
CA THR A 199 7.96 16.46 -1.29
C THR A 199 6.84 15.44 -1.53
N GLU A 200 5.91 15.69 -2.48
CA GLU A 200 4.58 15.04 -2.52
C GLU A 200 4.45 13.92 -3.58
N GLU A 201 5.55 13.41 -4.15
CA GLU A 201 5.52 12.49 -5.30
C GLU A 201 4.85 11.13 -5.01
N SER A 202 4.92 10.68 -3.76
CA SER A 202 4.56 9.32 -3.35
C SER A 202 3.17 8.85 -3.86
N PRO A 203 2.04 9.52 -3.61
CA PRO A 203 0.74 9.06 -4.08
C PRO A 203 0.60 9.12 -5.61
N PHE A 204 1.26 10.09 -6.25
CA PHE A 204 1.20 10.23 -7.71
C PHE A 204 1.99 9.15 -8.43
N GLN A 205 3.09 8.66 -7.85
CA GLN A 205 3.81 7.50 -8.36
C GLN A 205 2.91 6.26 -8.40
N ALA A 206 2.08 6.04 -7.37
CA ALA A 206 1.08 4.97 -7.36
C ALA A 206 0.02 5.19 -8.45
N GLY A 207 -0.43 6.45 -8.63
CA GLY A 207 -1.36 6.84 -9.69
C GLY A 207 -0.84 6.50 -11.08
N PHE A 208 0.40 6.88 -11.38
CA PHE A 208 1.01 6.56 -12.68
C PHE A 208 1.23 5.06 -12.88
N ALA A 209 1.58 4.30 -11.83
CA ALA A 209 1.70 2.85 -11.92
C ALA A 209 0.36 2.19 -12.27
N ALA A 210 -0.75 2.62 -11.62
CA ALA A 210 -2.09 2.13 -11.92
C ALA A 210 -2.50 2.46 -13.37
N ARG A 211 -2.34 3.73 -13.78
CA ARG A 211 -2.63 4.19 -15.14
C ARG A 211 -1.83 3.41 -16.18
N ASN A 212 -0.52 3.30 -16.00
CA ASN A 212 0.35 2.59 -16.93
C ASN A 212 -0.05 1.10 -17.02
N GLY A 213 -0.43 0.48 -15.90
CA GLY A 213 -0.91 -0.90 -15.88
C GLY A 213 -2.16 -1.10 -16.75
N VAL A 214 -3.11 -0.15 -16.73
CA VAL A 214 -4.29 -0.15 -17.60
C VAL A 214 -3.86 -0.13 -19.07
N TYR A 215 -3.03 0.84 -19.47
CA TYR A 215 -2.57 0.95 -20.87
C TYR A 215 -1.79 -0.28 -21.35
N VAL A 216 -0.96 -0.86 -20.48
CA VAL A 216 -0.21 -2.07 -20.82
C VAL A 216 -1.14 -3.25 -21.06
N ALA A 217 -2.17 -3.43 -20.24
CA ALA A 217 -3.16 -4.48 -20.45
C ALA A 217 -3.98 -4.26 -21.74
N ASP A 218 -4.32 -3.03 -22.07
CA ASP A 218 -4.98 -2.67 -23.31
C ASP A 218 -4.12 -3.01 -24.53
N LEU A 219 -2.85 -2.62 -24.53
CA LEU A 219 -1.91 -2.97 -25.60
C LEU A 219 -1.73 -4.50 -25.74
N ALA A 220 -1.73 -5.23 -24.63
CA ALA A 220 -1.65 -6.68 -24.66
C ALA A 220 -2.91 -7.31 -25.29
N SER A 221 -4.09 -6.72 -25.04
CA SER A 221 -5.33 -7.14 -25.69
C SER A 221 -5.35 -6.85 -27.21
N CYS A 222 -4.60 -5.83 -27.64
CA CYS A 222 -4.41 -5.51 -29.05
C CYS A 222 -3.28 -6.32 -29.71
N GLY A 223 -2.62 -7.24 -28.98
CA GLY A 223 -1.64 -8.16 -29.55
C GLY A 223 -0.19 -7.69 -29.53
N ILE A 224 0.19 -6.71 -28.67
CA ILE A 224 1.60 -6.33 -28.53
C ILE A 224 2.47 -7.53 -28.21
N GLN A 225 3.65 -7.58 -28.82
CA GLN A 225 4.66 -8.58 -28.54
C GLN A 225 5.72 -7.99 -27.58
N ALA A 226 5.91 -8.65 -26.43
CA ALA A 226 6.97 -8.31 -25.48
C ALA A 226 8.07 -9.38 -25.49
N THR A 227 9.28 -8.98 -25.11
CA THR A 227 10.38 -9.94 -24.98
C THR A 227 10.07 -11.03 -23.96
N PRO A 228 10.26 -12.32 -24.29
CA PRO A 228 10.01 -13.40 -23.34
C PRO A 228 10.93 -13.37 -22.11
N ASN A 229 12.07 -12.68 -22.22
CA ASN A 229 13.08 -12.55 -21.16
C ASN A 229 12.99 -11.22 -20.39
N ALA A 230 11.84 -10.55 -20.39
CA ALA A 230 11.67 -9.23 -19.79
C ALA A 230 12.11 -9.16 -18.32
N LEU A 231 11.92 -10.23 -17.54
CA LEU A 231 12.34 -10.26 -16.14
C LEU A 231 13.83 -10.66 -15.99
N HIS A 232 14.27 -11.76 -16.64
CA HIS A 232 15.57 -12.42 -16.39
C HIS A 232 16.64 -12.12 -17.44
N GLY A 233 16.30 -11.44 -18.54
CA GLY A 233 17.23 -11.16 -19.63
C GLY A 233 18.43 -10.30 -19.21
N GLY A 234 19.50 -10.28 -20.01
CA GLY A 234 20.69 -9.48 -19.74
C GLY A 234 20.44 -7.97 -19.63
N ALA A 235 19.37 -7.47 -20.26
CA ALA A 235 18.82 -6.12 -20.12
C ALA A 235 17.40 -6.15 -19.51
N GLY A 236 17.02 -7.22 -18.82
CA GLY A 236 15.72 -7.39 -18.20
C GLY A 236 15.60 -6.69 -16.85
N PHE A 237 14.40 -6.71 -16.29
CA PHE A 237 13.99 -5.99 -15.07
C PHE A 237 14.94 -6.28 -13.89
N TYR A 238 15.16 -7.55 -13.55
CA TYR A 238 16.01 -7.89 -12.41
C TYR A 238 17.45 -7.41 -12.58
N ARG A 239 17.98 -7.47 -13.80
CA ARG A 239 19.34 -7.01 -14.10
C ARG A 239 19.47 -5.49 -14.05
N ALA A 240 18.47 -4.77 -14.54
CA ALA A 240 18.46 -3.31 -14.59
C ALA A 240 18.29 -2.70 -13.18
N PHE A 241 17.42 -3.29 -12.36
CA PHE A 241 17.02 -2.72 -11.07
C PHE A 241 17.67 -3.43 -9.85
N GLY A 242 18.36 -4.53 -10.02
CA GLY A 242 18.99 -5.32 -8.96
C GLY A 242 20.52 -5.22 -8.92
N LYS A 243 21.12 -6.08 -8.13
CA LYS A 243 22.57 -6.26 -8.05
C LYS A 243 23.06 -7.14 -9.20
N LYS A 244 24.32 -6.90 -9.62
CA LYS A 244 25.02 -7.77 -10.57
C LYS A 244 25.24 -9.15 -9.92
N ASN A 245 25.10 -10.21 -10.72
CA ASN A 245 25.36 -11.60 -10.31
C ASN A 245 24.45 -12.18 -9.22
N VAL A 246 23.28 -11.56 -8.96
CA VAL A 246 22.23 -12.15 -8.15
C VAL A 246 21.16 -12.74 -9.08
N ASP A 247 20.75 -13.96 -8.81
CA ASP A 247 19.70 -14.66 -9.56
C ASP A 247 18.37 -14.45 -8.84
N TYR A 248 17.68 -13.37 -9.17
CA TYR A 248 16.36 -13.06 -8.65
C TYR A 248 15.27 -13.89 -9.32
N GLY A 249 14.09 -13.92 -8.71
CA GLY A 249 12.90 -14.61 -9.24
C GLY A 249 12.98 -16.14 -9.17
N ARG A 250 13.90 -16.72 -8.39
CA ARG A 250 13.98 -18.17 -8.17
C ARG A 250 12.69 -18.74 -7.58
N ARG A 251 12.00 -17.94 -6.79
CA ARG A 251 10.78 -18.29 -6.11
C ARG A 251 9.53 -17.85 -6.87
N LEU A 252 9.65 -17.33 -8.10
CA LEU A 252 8.56 -16.72 -8.87
C LEU A 252 7.31 -17.61 -8.94
N ILE A 253 7.49 -18.90 -9.18
CA ILE A 253 6.41 -19.90 -9.29
C ILE A 253 6.36 -20.89 -8.12
N GLU A 254 7.16 -20.68 -7.07
CA GLU A 254 7.20 -21.56 -5.90
C GLU A 254 5.81 -21.62 -5.25
N LYS A 255 5.29 -22.84 -5.02
CA LYS A 255 3.97 -23.10 -4.44
C LYS A 255 2.83 -22.29 -5.10
N LEU A 256 2.92 -22.07 -6.41
CA LEU A 256 1.93 -21.33 -7.17
C LEU A 256 0.55 -22.00 -7.07
N GLY A 257 -0.47 -21.24 -6.65
CA GLY A 257 -1.84 -21.73 -6.46
C GLY A 257 -2.13 -22.41 -5.11
N THR A 258 -1.12 -22.62 -4.27
CA THR A 258 -1.30 -23.22 -2.93
C THR A 258 -0.87 -22.30 -1.80
N ASP A 259 0.10 -21.41 -2.06
CA ASP A 259 0.59 -20.43 -1.11
C ASP A 259 0.46 -19.04 -1.77
N PHE A 260 -0.26 -18.13 -1.11
CA PHE A 260 -0.59 -16.82 -1.65
C PHE A 260 0.14 -15.72 -0.88
N GLU A 261 1.01 -14.98 -1.56
CA GLU A 261 1.79 -13.88 -0.98
C GLU A 261 0.90 -12.77 -0.40
N PHE A 262 -0.27 -12.51 -1.00
CA PHE A 262 -1.15 -11.44 -0.52
C PHE A 262 -1.70 -11.71 0.89
N THR A 263 -1.70 -12.95 1.37
CA THR A 263 -2.10 -13.28 2.74
C THR A 263 -1.09 -12.78 3.78
N ALA A 264 0.11 -12.40 3.32
CA ALA A 264 1.15 -11.79 4.14
C ALA A 264 1.02 -10.25 4.25
N VAL A 265 0.07 -9.65 3.55
CA VAL A 265 -0.18 -8.21 3.59
C VAL A 265 -0.67 -7.78 4.97
N THR A 266 -0.15 -6.66 5.45
CA THR A 266 -0.48 -6.07 6.75
C THR A 266 -1.21 -4.74 6.59
N TYR A 267 -1.99 -4.33 7.60
CA TYR A 267 -2.61 -3.02 7.67
C TYR A 267 -1.78 -2.06 8.54
N LYS A 268 -2.02 -0.77 8.38
CA LYS A 268 -1.44 0.28 9.22
C LYS A 268 -2.52 0.92 10.07
N GLN A 269 -2.38 0.85 11.38
CA GLN A 269 -3.26 1.55 12.31
C GLN A 269 -3.07 3.07 12.22
N TYR A 270 -1.86 3.52 11.86
CA TYR A 270 -1.47 4.92 11.81
C TYR A 270 -0.97 5.31 10.42
N PRO A 271 -1.18 6.56 9.98
CA PRO A 271 -0.72 7.06 8.67
C PRO A 271 0.78 7.43 8.69
N ALA A 272 1.63 6.49 9.13
CA ALA A 272 3.07 6.64 9.29
C ALA A 272 3.84 5.52 8.58
N CYS A 273 5.17 5.60 8.57
CA CYS A 273 6.03 4.53 8.09
C CYS A 273 5.73 3.22 8.83
N GLN A 274 5.75 2.11 8.11
CA GLN A 274 5.44 0.78 8.65
C GLN A 274 6.30 0.41 9.87
N PHE A 275 7.57 0.80 9.87
CA PHE A 275 8.51 0.51 10.97
C PHE A 275 8.18 1.24 12.27
N LEU A 276 7.34 2.26 12.22
CA LEU A 276 7.02 3.10 13.39
C LEU A 276 5.77 2.63 14.16
N ARG A 277 5.04 1.67 13.61
CA ARG A 277 3.79 1.19 14.19
C ARG A 277 3.96 0.69 15.62
N GLY A 278 4.91 -0.23 15.86
CA GLY A 278 5.21 -0.74 17.19
C GLY A 278 5.67 0.35 18.17
N ILE A 279 6.40 1.35 17.67
CA ILE A 279 6.80 2.52 18.47
C ILE A 279 5.58 3.31 18.94
N ILE A 280 4.66 3.61 18.03
CA ILE A 280 3.44 4.39 18.35
C ILE A 280 2.55 3.61 19.34
N CYS A 281 2.31 2.31 19.10
CA CYS A 281 1.53 1.47 20.00
C CYS A 281 2.16 1.37 21.40
N GLY A 282 3.46 1.09 21.46
CA GLY A 282 4.19 0.95 22.73
C GLY A 282 4.19 2.24 23.54
N LEU A 283 4.42 3.39 22.90
CA LEU A 283 4.42 4.68 23.59
C LEU A 283 3.02 5.11 24.04
N ALA A 284 1.98 4.82 23.28
CA ALA A 284 0.61 5.03 23.74
C ALA A 284 0.32 4.24 25.04
N ALA A 285 0.74 2.98 25.12
CA ALA A 285 0.57 2.15 26.31
C ALA A 285 1.45 2.63 27.50
N LEU A 286 2.71 3.01 27.25
CA LEU A 286 3.61 3.51 28.29
C LEU A 286 3.17 4.87 28.84
N ARG A 287 2.56 5.71 28.01
CA ARG A 287 2.00 7.00 28.42
C ARG A 287 0.93 6.83 29.51
N GLU A 288 0.06 5.83 29.39
CA GLU A 288 -0.95 5.53 30.41
C GLU A 288 -0.29 5.15 31.75
N GLN A 289 0.77 4.35 31.71
CA GLN A 289 1.53 3.95 32.90
C GLN A 289 2.31 5.12 33.55
N ALA A 290 2.72 6.10 32.73
CA ALA A 290 3.41 7.28 33.24
C ALA A 290 2.51 8.18 34.09
N ALA A 291 1.18 8.10 33.92
CA ALA A 291 0.17 8.85 34.70
C ALA A 291 0.46 10.37 34.79
N GLY A 292 0.93 10.94 33.67
CA GLY A 292 1.22 12.39 33.56
C GLY A 292 2.62 12.82 33.99
N ALA A 293 3.49 11.90 34.44
CA ALA A 293 4.87 12.23 34.76
C ALA A 293 5.64 12.72 33.51
N ALA A 294 6.53 13.69 33.70
CA ALA A 294 7.32 14.25 32.63
C ALA A 294 8.43 13.29 32.18
N VAL A 295 8.76 13.37 30.87
CA VAL A 295 9.79 12.53 30.25
C VAL A 295 11.15 13.21 30.33
N GLN A 296 12.12 12.50 30.87
CA GLN A 296 13.52 12.90 30.84
C GLN A 296 14.17 12.47 29.50
N SER A 297 14.02 11.20 29.11
CA SER A 297 14.54 10.67 27.85
C SER A 297 13.78 9.43 27.38
N MET A 298 13.88 9.14 26.07
CA MET A 298 13.36 7.91 25.44
C MET A 298 14.45 7.27 24.59
N ASP A 299 14.71 5.99 24.80
CA ASP A 299 15.58 5.17 23.98
C ASP A 299 14.73 4.17 23.20
N ILE A 300 14.83 4.21 21.88
CA ILE A 300 14.09 3.32 20.97
C ILE A 300 15.11 2.48 20.18
N ARG A 301 15.21 1.21 20.55
CA ARG A 301 16.08 0.24 19.88
C ARG A 301 15.35 -0.42 18.74
N MET A 302 15.92 -0.38 17.55
CA MET A 302 15.34 -0.90 16.31
C MET A 302 16.34 -1.79 15.58
N ASN A 303 15.81 -2.69 14.76
CA ASN A 303 16.62 -3.46 13.81
C ASN A 303 17.44 -2.50 12.91
N PRO A 304 18.68 -2.86 12.53
CA PRO A 304 19.54 -1.99 11.70
C PRO A 304 18.87 -1.53 10.40
N TYR A 305 18.18 -2.42 9.69
CA TYR A 305 17.49 -2.07 8.44
C TYR A 305 16.41 -1.01 8.62
N GLU A 306 15.66 -1.08 9.73
CA GLU A 306 14.60 -0.11 10.04
C GLU A 306 15.19 1.21 10.55
N ALA A 307 16.15 1.13 11.46
CA ALA A 307 16.77 2.31 12.05
C ALA A 307 17.50 3.18 11.01
N ASP A 308 18.13 2.54 10.02
CA ASP A 308 18.89 3.22 8.96
C ASP A 308 18.06 3.46 7.69
N PHE A 309 16.75 3.13 7.73
CA PHE A 309 15.86 3.42 6.62
C PHE A 309 15.67 4.92 6.46
N ILE A 310 15.65 5.37 5.20
CA ILE A 310 15.56 6.79 4.83
C ILE A 310 14.44 7.50 5.58
N GLY A 311 14.74 8.61 6.25
CA GLY A 311 13.81 9.45 7.01
C GLY A 311 13.53 8.98 8.44
N VAL A 312 13.84 7.73 8.83
CA VAL A 312 13.48 7.20 10.17
C VAL A 312 14.18 7.95 11.31
N ARG A 313 15.45 8.29 11.13
CA ARG A 313 16.24 9.05 12.14
C ARG A 313 16.08 10.55 12.04
N PHE A 314 15.36 11.07 11.04
CA PHE A 314 15.24 12.51 10.88
C PHE A 314 14.58 13.16 12.10
N SER A 315 15.25 14.11 12.71
CA SER A 315 14.86 14.78 13.97
C SER A 315 14.58 16.27 13.80
N GLY A 316 14.37 16.71 12.55
CA GLY A 316 14.04 18.11 12.23
C GLY A 316 15.24 18.95 11.79
N PRO A 317 15.03 20.23 11.52
CA PRO A 317 13.72 20.89 11.54
C PRO A 317 12.75 20.32 10.51
N PHE A 318 11.47 20.14 10.91
CA PHE A 318 10.43 19.63 10.03
C PHE A 318 9.80 20.76 9.22
N THR A 319 9.65 20.55 7.92
CA THR A 319 9.07 21.51 6.97
C THR A 319 7.87 20.95 6.22
N SER A 320 7.57 19.65 6.38
CA SER A 320 6.46 19.02 5.70
C SER A 320 5.96 17.77 6.42
N ALA A 321 4.72 17.39 6.14
CA ALA A 321 4.13 16.14 6.62
C ALA A 321 4.83 14.87 6.07
N ALA A 322 5.47 14.94 4.90
CA ALA A 322 6.20 13.80 4.35
C ALA A 322 7.41 13.43 5.22
N GLN A 323 8.04 14.41 5.88
CA GLN A 323 9.13 14.17 6.82
C GLN A 323 8.61 13.58 8.15
N THR A 324 7.50 14.12 8.70
CA THR A 324 6.97 13.67 9.99
C THR A 324 6.48 12.23 9.97
N VAL A 325 5.81 11.80 8.88
CA VAL A 325 5.29 10.43 8.73
C VAL A 325 6.40 9.37 8.63
N MET A 326 7.63 9.77 8.31
CA MET A 326 8.81 8.91 8.25
C MET A 326 9.65 8.96 9.52
N SER A 327 9.59 10.03 10.29
CA SER A 327 10.43 10.29 11.47
C SER A 327 9.98 9.48 12.68
N ALA A 328 10.84 8.60 13.17
CA ALA A 328 10.61 7.88 14.43
C ALA A 328 10.57 8.83 15.63
N PRO A 329 11.48 9.84 15.77
CA PRO A 329 11.40 10.81 16.87
C PRO A 329 10.11 11.63 16.86
N PHE A 330 9.65 12.10 15.69
CA PHE A 330 8.40 12.88 15.61
C PHE A 330 7.18 12.03 15.96
N CYS A 331 7.07 10.83 15.37
CA CYS A 331 5.97 9.91 15.65
C CYS A 331 5.94 9.47 17.12
N ALA A 332 7.11 9.24 17.71
CA ALA A 332 7.23 8.90 19.12
C ALA A 332 6.78 10.04 20.03
N ALA A 333 7.24 11.29 19.77
CA ALA A 333 6.83 12.48 20.49
C ALA A 333 5.32 12.70 20.40
N LEU A 334 4.76 12.60 19.18
CA LEU A 334 3.33 12.77 18.94
C LEU A 334 2.50 11.69 19.68
N ALA A 335 2.92 10.43 19.59
CA ALA A 335 2.25 9.33 20.29
C ALA A 335 2.27 9.51 21.82
N TRP A 336 3.37 9.97 22.38
CA TRP A 336 3.45 10.26 23.79
C TRP A 336 2.55 11.42 24.22
N ILE A 337 2.52 12.51 23.48
CA ILE A 337 1.73 13.71 23.82
C ILE A 337 0.23 13.47 23.65
N SER A 338 -0.17 12.85 22.54
CA SER A 338 -1.60 12.72 22.17
C SER A 338 -2.19 11.31 22.37
N GLY A 339 -1.38 10.32 22.75
CA GLY A 339 -1.81 8.91 22.84
C GLY A 339 -1.97 8.21 21.48
N THR A 340 -1.66 8.89 20.38
CA THR A 340 -1.80 8.37 19.03
C THR A 340 -0.94 9.16 18.04
N ALA A 341 -0.75 8.64 16.83
CA ALA A 341 -0.21 9.39 15.70
C ALA A 341 -1.30 9.56 14.63
N SER A 342 -2.22 10.49 14.87
CA SER A 342 -3.33 10.77 13.95
C SER A 342 -2.86 11.45 12.65
N PHE A 343 -3.68 11.36 11.59
CA PHE A 343 -3.39 12.02 10.31
C PHE A 343 -3.21 13.53 10.44
N GLU A 344 -4.07 14.19 11.19
CA GLU A 344 -3.96 15.63 11.45
C GLU A 344 -2.75 15.97 12.34
N GLY A 345 -2.45 15.16 13.37
CA GLY A 345 -1.27 15.36 14.21
C GLY A 345 0.03 15.28 13.41
N LEU A 346 0.15 14.33 12.50
CA LEU A 346 1.34 14.19 11.62
C LEU A 346 1.48 15.33 10.60
N ARG A 347 0.39 16.04 10.26
CA ARG A 347 0.43 17.21 9.36
C ARG A 347 0.84 18.49 10.07
N ARG A 348 0.76 18.50 11.38
CA ARG A 348 1.18 19.65 12.21
C ARG A 348 2.68 19.57 12.51
N PHE A 349 3.49 19.60 11.45
CA PHE A 349 4.95 19.49 11.54
C PHE A 349 5.62 20.63 12.34
N ASP A 350 4.92 21.73 12.54
CA ASP A 350 5.31 22.90 13.33
C ASP A 350 4.79 22.87 14.78
N ASP A 351 4.18 21.77 15.23
CA ASP A 351 3.67 21.65 16.61
C ASP A 351 4.81 21.83 17.64
N THR A 352 4.69 22.88 18.44
CA THR A 352 5.76 23.31 19.37
C THR A 352 6.03 22.27 20.45
N ALA A 353 4.97 21.61 20.99
CA ALA A 353 5.12 20.64 22.06
C ALA A 353 5.78 19.36 21.54
N VAL A 354 5.38 18.89 20.33
CA VAL A 354 5.99 17.73 19.69
C VAL A 354 7.46 18.01 19.38
N ASN A 355 7.77 19.16 18.76
CA ASN A 355 9.12 19.53 18.39
C ASN A 355 10.04 19.72 19.63
N ALA A 356 9.52 20.21 20.75
CA ALA A 356 10.27 20.34 22.00
C ALA A 356 10.61 18.96 22.65
N MET A 357 9.85 17.93 22.34
CA MET A 357 10.10 16.56 22.85
C MET A 357 11.10 15.78 21.97
N VAL A 358 11.13 16.04 20.66
CA VAL A 358 11.99 15.32 19.71
C VAL A 358 13.46 15.18 20.19
N PRO A 359 14.13 16.20 20.74
CA PRO A 359 15.53 16.07 21.19
C PRO A 359 15.75 15.10 22.36
N ARG A 360 14.69 14.69 23.07
CA ARG A 360 14.76 13.71 24.18
C ARG A 360 14.69 12.27 23.70
N ILE A 361 14.53 12.03 22.38
CA ILE A 361 14.29 10.73 21.78
C ILE A 361 15.50 10.29 20.97
N ARG A 362 16.05 9.13 21.31
CA ARG A 362 17.21 8.53 20.64
C ARG A 362 16.80 7.25 19.92
N ILE A 363 17.14 7.16 18.63
CA ILE A 363 17.00 5.92 17.85
C ILE A 363 18.32 5.17 17.88
N ILE A 364 18.29 3.97 18.42
CA ILE A 364 19.46 3.12 18.67
C ILE A 364 19.38 1.92 17.74
N THR A 365 20.42 1.71 16.93
CA THR A 365 20.56 0.48 16.14
C THR A 365 20.89 -0.69 17.05
N ASP A 366 20.10 -1.76 16.96
CA ASP A 366 20.28 -2.98 17.76
C ASP A 366 20.12 -4.22 16.87
N SER A 367 21.24 -4.89 16.57
CA SER A 367 21.26 -6.11 15.75
C SER A 367 20.58 -7.33 16.42
N GLY A 368 20.31 -7.25 17.72
CA GLY A 368 19.54 -8.28 18.45
C GLY A 368 18.02 -8.14 18.23
N ARG A 369 17.54 -7.02 17.67
CA ARG A 369 16.12 -6.82 17.37
C ARG A 369 15.75 -7.39 16.00
N LYS A 370 14.59 -8.05 15.92
CA LYS A 370 14.02 -8.46 14.64
C LYS A 370 13.26 -7.30 13.99
N LEU A 371 12.94 -7.44 12.72
CA LEU A 371 12.08 -6.50 12.00
C LEU A 371 10.72 -6.37 12.71
N TYR A 372 10.23 -5.14 12.83
CA TYR A 372 8.96 -4.78 13.48
C TYR A 372 8.87 -5.10 14.98
N GLU A 373 10.00 -5.33 15.63
CA GLU A 373 10.07 -5.62 17.06
C GLU A 373 10.91 -4.57 17.83
N PRO A 374 10.48 -3.30 17.88
CA PRO A 374 11.21 -2.27 18.63
C PRO A 374 11.19 -2.57 20.13
N HIS A 375 12.24 -2.08 20.81
CA HIS A 375 12.32 -2.06 22.27
C HIS A 375 12.42 -0.61 22.74
N ILE A 376 11.47 -0.17 23.56
CA ILE A 376 11.32 1.21 24.03
C ILE A 376 11.62 1.27 25.53
N VAL A 377 12.45 2.22 25.89
CA VAL A 377 12.75 2.55 27.29
C VAL A 377 12.48 4.05 27.50
N VAL A 378 11.61 4.38 28.43
CA VAL A 378 11.28 5.76 28.81
C VAL A 378 11.77 5.99 30.23
N GLN A 379 12.64 7.00 30.40
CA GLN A 379 13.05 7.49 31.71
C GLN A 379 12.19 8.70 32.08
N LEU A 380 11.55 8.65 33.23
CA LEU A 380 10.71 9.73 33.74
C LEU A 380 11.50 10.62 34.73
N ASP A 381 11.07 11.85 34.88
CA ASP A 381 11.72 12.83 35.78
C ASP A 381 11.57 12.47 37.27
N ASP A 382 10.56 11.65 37.59
CA ASP A 382 10.35 11.12 38.96
C ASP A 382 11.22 9.90 39.31
N GLY A 383 12.13 9.54 38.39
CA GLY A 383 13.06 8.41 38.55
C GLY A 383 12.53 7.07 38.07
N ARG A 384 11.24 6.94 37.71
CA ARG A 384 10.68 5.68 37.16
C ARG A 384 11.23 5.42 35.76
N LYS A 385 11.47 4.14 35.50
CA LYS A 385 11.82 3.62 34.18
C LYS A 385 10.66 2.75 33.68
N LEU A 386 10.12 3.10 32.51
CA LEU A 386 9.10 2.31 31.83
C LEU A 386 9.69 1.61 30.62
N GLU A 387 9.22 0.40 30.32
CA GLU A 387 9.79 -0.43 29.28
C GLU A 387 8.68 -1.14 28.48
N TRP A 388 8.83 -1.20 27.18
CA TRP A 388 7.94 -1.91 26.27
C TRP A 388 8.72 -2.61 25.17
N ILE A 389 8.38 -3.86 24.89
CA ILE A 389 9.04 -4.68 23.88
C ILE A 389 7.97 -5.31 22.99
N GLU A 390 8.01 -5.03 21.69
CA GLU A 390 7.20 -5.76 20.72
C GLU A 390 7.81 -7.15 20.49
N GLN A 391 6.97 -8.19 20.53
CA GLN A 391 7.40 -9.60 20.41
C GLN A 391 6.76 -10.33 19.23
N ALA A 392 5.63 -9.85 18.76
CA ALA A 392 4.86 -10.54 17.72
C ALA A 392 5.13 -9.99 16.31
N GLY A 393 5.90 -8.92 16.20
CA GLY A 393 6.32 -8.33 14.92
C GLY A 393 5.13 -8.04 14.01
N ASP A 394 5.24 -8.46 12.75
CA ASP A 394 4.24 -8.19 11.72
C ASP A 394 2.99 -9.08 11.81
N SER A 395 3.05 -10.19 12.54
CA SER A 395 1.95 -11.18 12.59
C SER A 395 0.65 -10.62 13.17
N ASN A 396 0.75 -9.70 14.14
CA ASN A 396 -0.39 -9.04 14.78
C ASN A 396 -1.15 -8.08 13.86
N TYR A 397 -0.60 -7.78 12.69
CA TYR A 397 -1.11 -6.71 11.82
C TYR A 397 -1.52 -7.22 10.44
N ARG A 398 -1.70 -8.55 10.30
CA ARG A 398 -2.26 -9.12 9.06
C ARG A 398 -3.61 -8.50 8.77
N VAL A 399 -3.88 -8.21 7.50
CA VAL A 399 -5.20 -7.74 7.10
C VAL A 399 -6.20 -8.88 7.28
N THR A 400 -7.05 -8.74 8.29
CA THR A 400 -8.17 -9.65 8.57
C THR A 400 -9.48 -8.91 8.31
N TRP A 401 -10.60 -9.66 8.18
CA TRP A 401 -11.92 -9.04 8.02
C TRP A 401 -12.27 -8.12 9.20
N VAL A 402 -11.98 -8.55 10.42
CA VAL A 402 -12.22 -7.75 11.62
C VAL A 402 -11.40 -6.45 11.57
N ALA A 403 -10.09 -6.55 11.33
CA ALA A 403 -9.24 -5.36 11.25
C ALA A 403 -9.69 -4.39 10.13
N ALA A 404 -10.07 -4.91 8.95
CA ALA A 404 -10.56 -4.09 7.85
C ALA A 404 -11.89 -3.39 8.19
N THR A 405 -12.79 -4.08 8.89
CA THR A 405 -14.08 -3.52 9.36
C THR A 405 -13.87 -2.41 10.39
N ASP A 406 -13.03 -2.66 11.40
CA ASP A 406 -12.72 -1.67 12.43
C ASP A 406 -12.07 -0.43 11.84
N MET A 407 -11.08 -0.62 10.96
CA MET A 407 -10.43 0.47 10.24
C MET A 407 -11.39 1.25 9.34
N THR A 408 -12.38 0.58 8.72
CA THR A 408 -13.41 1.25 7.91
C THR A 408 -14.25 2.18 8.78
N HIS A 409 -14.73 1.71 9.93
CA HIS A 409 -15.47 2.56 10.86
C HIS A 409 -14.63 3.72 11.39
N GLN A 410 -13.38 3.47 11.77
CA GLN A 410 -12.47 4.48 12.27
C GLN A 410 -12.19 5.56 11.22
N LEU A 411 -11.79 5.18 10.00
CA LEU A 411 -11.43 6.12 8.94
C LEU A 411 -12.64 6.90 8.42
N CYS A 412 -13.81 6.27 8.35
CA CYS A 412 -15.06 6.96 8.03
C CYS A 412 -15.42 8.00 9.10
N ALA A 413 -15.35 7.62 10.37
CA ALA A 413 -15.63 8.54 11.48
C ALA A 413 -14.67 9.73 11.51
N GLU A 414 -13.36 9.50 11.26
CA GLU A 414 -12.32 10.55 11.20
C GLU A 414 -12.66 11.65 10.19
N VAL A 415 -13.30 11.30 9.08
CA VAL A 415 -13.67 12.27 8.04
C VAL A 415 -15.17 12.64 8.04
N GLY A 416 -15.89 12.28 9.09
CA GLY A 416 -17.30 12.66 9.29
C GLY A 416 -18.30 11.85 8.46
N VAL A 417 -17.93 10.65 7.98
CA VAL A 417 -18.85 9.75 7.27
C VAL A 417 -19.71 8.98 8.30
N PRO A 418 -21.06 9.06 8.23
CA PRO A 418 -21.93 8.37 9.16
C PRO A 418 -21.75 6.85 9.16
N ARG A 419 -21.88 6.24 10.35
CA ARG A 419 -21.75 4.79 10.52
C ARG A 419 -22.62 3.95 9.56
N PRO A 420 -23.88 4.30 9.25
CA PRO A 420 -24.69 3.55 8.28
C PRO A 420 -24.09 3.51 6.87
N ILE A 421 -23.45 4.59 6.41
CA ILE A 421 -22.77 4.63 5.10
C ILE A 421 -21.55 3.71 5.13
N ALA A 422 -20.74 3.77 6.20
CA ALA A 422 -19.61 2.85 6.38
C ALA A 422 -20.09 1.39 6.42
N GLN A 423 -21.18 1.09 7.12
CA GLN A 423 -21.75 -0.26 7.18
C GLN A 423 -22.23 -0.75 5.81
N THR A 424 -22.87 0.11 5.01
CA THR A 424 -23.27 -0.25 3.64
C THR A 424 -22.08 -0.68 2.80
N LEU A 425 -20.93 0.00 2.90
CA LEU A 425 -19.70 -0.42 2.21
C LEU A 425 -19.22 -1.78 2.71
N ILE A 426 -19.18 -1.99 4.03
CA ILE A 426 -18.75 -3.26 4.65
C ILE A 426 -19.65 -4.41 4.15
N ASP A 427 -20.97 -4.25 4.20
CA ASP A 427 -21.93 -5.26 3.76
C ASP A 427 -21.82 -5.56 2.26
N THR A 428 -21.58 -4.51 1.45
CA THR A 428 -21.38 -4.65 0.01
C THR A 428 -20.12 -5.48 -0.30
N VAL A 429 -19.01 -5.21 0.41
CA VAL A 429 -17.76 -5.98 0.23
C VAL A 429 -17.91 -7.39 0.81
N ALA A 430 -18.63 -7.58 1.91
CA ALA A 430 -18.88 -8.88 2.50
C ALA A 430 -19.55 -9.87 1.51
N GLN A 431 -20.38 -9.36 0.61
CA GLN A 431 -21.15 -10.16 -0.36
C GLN A 431 -20.63 -10.02 -1.80
N ILE A 432 -19.46 -9.42 -1.99
CA ILE A 432 -18.98 -9.02 -3.33
C ILE A 432 -18.86 -10.19 -4.30
N GLU A 433 -18.47 -11.39 -3.84
CA GLU A 433 -18.31 -12.57 -4.70
C GLU A 433 -19.60 -13.05 -5.36
N SER A 434 -20.74 -12.75 -4.76
CA SER A 434 -22.06 -13.09 -5.31
C SER A 434 -22.68 -11.96 -6.14
N SER A 435 -22.06 -10.78 -6.14
CA SER A 435 -22.57 -9.63 -6.88
C SER A 435 -22.45 -9.83 -8.39
N PRO A 436 -23.52 -9.65 -9.18
CA PRO A 436 -23.47 -9.78 -10.64
C PRO A 436 -22.67 -8.66 -11.31
N GLY A 437 -22.38 -7.57 -10.61
CA GLY A 437 -21.61 -6.44 -11.12
C GLY A 437 -21.00 -5.60 -9.99
N VAL A 438 -20.09 -4.69 -10.32
CA VAL A 438 -19.37 -3.87 -9.34
C VAL A 438 -20.03 -2.51 -9.06
N ARG A 439 -21.10 -2.15 -9.74
CA ARG A 439 -21.79 -0.87 -9.53
C ARG A 439 -22.22 -0.62 -8.08
N PRO A 440 -22.76 -1.60 -7.34
CA PRO A 440 -23.10 -1.38 -5.92
C PRO A 440 -21.87 -1.02 -5.08
N LEU A 441 -20.71 -1.65 -5.33
CA LEU A 441 -19.45 -1.32 -4.66
C LEU A 441 -19.03 0.12 -4.95
N VAL A 442 -19.00 0.51 -6.23
CA VAL A 442 -18.63 1.86 -6.66
C VAL A 442 -19.57 2.90 -6.05
N ALA A 443 -20.88 2.64 -6.07
CA ALA A 443 -21.87 3.52 -5.46
C ALA A 443 -21.68 3.67 -3.94
N ALA A 444 -21.37 2.58 -3.22
CA ALA A 444 -21.11 2.62 -1.78
C ALA A 444 -19.87 3.45 -1.44
N VAL A 445 -18.79 3.31 -2.24
CA VAL A 445 -17.57 4.13 -2.06
C VAL A 445 -17.86 5.60 -2.36
N CYS A 446 -18.53 5.91 -3.47
CA CYS A 446 -18.87 7.29 -3.83
C CYS A 446 -19.79 7.93 -2.78
N ALA A 447 -20.75 7.20 -2.23
CA ALA A 447 -21.59 7.71 -1.13
C ALA A 447 -20.75 8.12 0.09
N ALA A 448 -19.67 7.42 0.40
CA ALA A 448 -18.78 7.76 1.50
C ALA A 448 -17.81 8.90 1.14
N THR A 449 -17.29 8.95 -0.09
CA THR A 449 -16.31 9.98 -0.50
C THR A 449 -16.96 11.32 -0.81
N THR A 450 -18.21 11.35 -1.30
CA THR A 450 -18.95 12.59 -1.63
C THR A 450 -19.82 13.09 -0.50
N HIS A 451 -19.95 12.34 0.61
CA HIS A 451 -20.71 12.79 1.78
C HIS A 451 -20.16 14.11 2.31
N ALA A 452 -21.02 15.09 2.47
CA ALA A 452 -20.66 16.47 2.83
C ALA A 452 -20.18 16.60 4.30
#